data_d2cf409f4e980160ffba2925196ec1c0
#
_entry.id   d2cf409f4e980160ffba2925196ec1c0
#
_cell.length_a   1.000
_cell.length_b   1.000
_cell.length_c   1.000
_cell.angle_alpha   90.00
_cell.angle_beta   90.00
_cell.angle_gamma   90.00
#
_symmetry.space_group_name_H-M   'P 1'
#
loop_
_entity.id
_entity.type
_entity.pdbx_description
1 polymer ?
#
loop_
_entity_poly.entity_id
_entity_poly.type
_entity_poly.pdbx_seq_one_letter_code
_entity_poly.pdbx_strand_id
1 'polypeptide(L)'
;MKYIPLTKNQFAVVDDESYDYLNQWKWKLDSKGYAVRQTSRKLPPRKNIYMHREIVKTPEGMFTDHKNFNRLDNRKENLRICTKRQNQIHQFNSRNKTGYRGISWNERDKAWVVQISTELGIVKRKQVKDKELAIQIYKELSKEYYGEFAV
;
A
#
# COMPACT_ATOMS: atom_id res chain seq x y z
N MET A 1 22.51 -1.25 -1.90
CA MET A 1 21.28 -2.06 -2.06
C MET A 1 21.66 -3.54 -1.96
N LYS A 2 21.07 -4.28 -1.04
CA LYS A 2 21.33 -5.70 -0.78
C LYS A 2 20.04 -6.52 -0.79
N TYR A 3 20.16 -7.84 -0.90
CA TYR A 3 19.06 -8.78 -1.02
C TYR A 3 19.04 -9.74 0.17
N ILE A 4 17.88 -9.85 0.83
CA ILE A 4 17.67 -10.81 1.92
C ILE A 4 16.82 -11.97 1.38
N PRO A 5 17.34 -13.24 1.48
CA PRO A 5 16.61 -14.40 0.98
C PRO A 5 15.34 -14.68 1.80
N LEU A 6 14.28 -15.02 1.10
CA LEU A 6 13.00 -15.46 1.65
C LEU A 6 12.71 -16.90 1.24
N THR A 7 11.64 -17.47 1.79
CA THR A 7 11.09 -18.73 1.26
C THR A 7 10.61 -18.57 -0.19
N LYS A 8 10.45 -19.70 -0.90
CA LYS A 8 9.94 -19.75 -2.31
C LYS A 8 10.88 -19.06 -3.31
N ASN A 9 12.20 -19.08 -3.07
CA ASN A 9 13.20 -18.44 -3.93
C ASN A 9 12.92 -16.97 -4.24
N GLN A 10 12.33 -16.25 -3.27
CA GLN A 10 12.11 -14.81 -3.36
C GLN A 10 13.15 -14.06 -2.53
N PHE A 11 13.32 -12.78 -2.84
CA PHE A 11 14.25 -11.90 -2.14
C PHE A 11 13.56 -10.58 -1.79
N ALA A 12 13.84 -10.08 -0.59
CA ALA A 12 13.49 -8.71 -0.22
C ALA A 12 14.70 -7.80 -0.48
N VAL A 13 14.43 -6.63 -1.06
CA VAL A 13 15.43 -5.59 -1.32
C VAL A 13 15.46 -4.64 -0.12
N VAL A 14 16.67 -4.33 0.37
CA VAL A 14 16.88 -3.42 1.50
C VAL A 14 18.08 -2.50 1.25
N ASP A 15 18.16 -1.41 2.00
CA ASP A 15 19.33 -0.56 2.03
C ASP A 15 20.52 -1.26 2.70
N ASP A 16 21.74 -0.89 2.31
CA ASP A 16 22.98 -1.50 2.82
C ASP A 16 23.09 -1.37 4.34
N GLU A 17 22.68 -0.24 4.90
CA GLU A 17 22.67 0.04 6.33
C GLU A 17 21.71 -0.84 7.15
N SER A 18 20.63 -1.33 6.53
CA SER A 18 19.63 -2.19 7.18
C SER A 18 19.97 -3.67 7.08
N TYR A 19 20.85 -4.03 6.16
CA TYR A 19 21.11 -5.42 5.78
C TYR A 19 21.66 -6.27 6.94
N ASP A 20 22.72 -5.82 7.60
CA ASP A 20 23.40 -6.62 8.64
C ASP A 20 22.49 -6.87 9.83
N TYR A 21 21.66 -5.88 10.19
CA TYR A 21 20.63 -6.02 11.21
C TYR A 21 19.55 -7.03 10.80
N LEU A 22 19.02 -6.93 9.60
CA LEU A 22 17.91 -7.78 9.14
C LEU A 22 18.35 -9.20 8.79
N ASN A 23 19.58 -9.39 8.32
CA ASN A 23 20.12 -10.68 7.92
C ASN A 23 20.41 -11.63 9.09
N GLN A 24 20.30 -11.16 10.33
CA GLN A 24 20.42 -12.00 11.54
C GLN A 24 19.26 -13.00 11.69
N TRP A 25 18.14 -12.77 10.98
CA TRP A 25 16.93 -13.61 11.07
C TRP A 25 16.58 -14.28 9.75
N LYS A 26 15.93 -15.44 9.87
CA LYS A 26 15.32 -16.10 8.72
C LYS A 26 13.97 -15.48 8.44
N TRP A 27 13.82 -14.91 7.25
CA TRP A 27 12.59 -14.31 6.76
C TRP A 27 11.85 -15.25 5.82
N LYS A 28 10.55 -15.12 5.74
CA LYS A 28 9.69 -15.87 4.83
C LYS A 28 8.70 -14.95 4.13
N LEU A 29 8.24 -15.38 2.95
CA LEU A 29 7.18 -14.73 2.21
C LEU A 29 5.84 -15.16 2.83
N ASP A 30 5.00 -14.21 3.23
CA ASP A 30 3.63 -14.51 3.67
C ASP A 30 2.67 -14.67 2.47
N SER A 31 1.41 -15.04 2.77
CA SER A 31 0.37 -15.21 1.74
C SER A 31 -0.03 -13.91 1.03
N LYS A 32 0.34 -12.76 1.59
CA LYS A 32 0.07 -11.44 1.03
C LYS A 32 1.27 -10.86 0.27
N GLY A 33 2.39 -11.59 0.20
CA GLY A 33 3.59 -11.15 -0.51
C GLY A 33 4.52 -10.25 0.31
N TYR A 34 4.42 -10.25 1.63
CA TYR A 34 5.33 -9.49 2.50
C TYR A 34 6.45 -10.37 3.07
N ALA A 35 7.61 -9.76 3.27
CA ALA A 35 8.68 -10.36 4.07
C ALA A 35 8.31 -10.32 5.56
N VAL A 36 8.20 -11.49 6.20
CA VAL A 36 7.78 -11.64 7.58
C VAL A 36 8.63 -12.65 8.33
N ARG A 37 8.89 -12.40 9.61
CA ARG A 37 9.43 -13.37 10.56
C ARG A 37 8.51 -13.52 11.77
N GLN A 38 8.70 -14.54 12.54
CA GLN A 38 7.95 -14.73 13.80
C GLN A 38 8.86 -14.49 15.01
N THR A 39 8.28 -14.01 16.09
CA THR A 39 8.97 -13.99 17.39
C THR A 39 9.37 -15.40 17.82
N SER A 40 10.36 -15.52 18.73
CA SER A 40 10.80 -16.79 19.26
C SER A 40 9.63 -17.64 19.78
N ARG A 41 9.74 -18.97 19.57
CA ARG A 41 8.79 -19.93 20.15
C ARG A 41 8.75 -19.91 21.68
N LYS A 42 9.86 -19.47 22.29
CA LYS A 42 10.01 -19.41 23.76
C LYS A 42 9.27 -18.22 24.40
N LEU A 43 8.78 -17.25 23.62
CA LEU A 43 8.11 -16.04 24.10
C LEU A 43 6.69 -15.95 23.49
N PRO A 44 5.70 -16.64 24.08
CA PRO A 44 4.31 -16.51 23.63
C PRO A 44 3.71 -15.15 24.07
N PRO A 45 2.71 -14.61 23.34
CA PRO A 45 2.16 -15.16 22.10
C PRO A 45 3.07 -14.90 20.91
N ARG A 46 3.08 -15.83 19.94
CA ARG A 46 3.82 -15.63 18.68
C ARG A 46 3.24 -14.47 17.90
N LYS A 47 4.10 -13.51 17.57
CA LYS A 47 3.75 -12.36 16.74
C LYS A 47 4.49 -12.40 15.41
N ASN A 48 3.81 -11.98 14.36
CA ASN A 48 4.44 -11.72 13.08
C ASN A 48 5.12 -10.35 13.11
N ILE A 49 6.38 -10.33 12.70
CA ILE A 49 7.19 -9.13 12.56
C ILE A 49 7.40 -8.92 11.06
N TYR A 50 6.88 -7.82 10.53
CA TYR A 50 6.99 -7.45 9.13
C TYR A 50 8.25 -6.62 8.89
N MET A 51 9.04 -6.97 7.86
CA MET A 51 10.32 -6.32 7.57
C MET A 51 10.16 -4.80 7.36
N HIS A 52 9.21 -4.38 6.55
CA HIS A 52 8.93 -2.96 6.31
C HIS A 52 8.61 -2.18 7.59
N ARG A 53 7.88 -2.79 8.53
CA ARG A 53 7.57 -2.15 9.81
C ARG A 53 8.78 -2.05 10.75
N GLU A 54 9.65 -3.06 10.70
CA GLU A 54 10.90 -3.11 11.46
C GLU A 54 11.87 -2.01 11.00
N ILE A 55 11.99 -1.81 9.68
CA ILE A 55 12.89 -0.81 9.07
C ILE A 55 12.48 0.62 9.44
N VAL A 56 11.21 0.98 9.26
CA VAL A 56 10.74 2.35 9.52
C VAL A 56 10.18 2.55 10.93
N LYS A 57 10.27 1.52 11.80
CA LYS A 57 9.79 1.55 13.18
C LYS A 57 8.36 2.08 13.28
N THR A 58 7.47 1.50 12.49
CA THR A 58 6.06 1.94 12.37
C THR A 58 5.39 2.00 13.74
N PRO A 59 4.85 3.15 14.18
CA PRO A 59 4.16 3.28 15.45
C PRO A 59 2.91 2.38 15.54
N GLU A 60 2.45 2.13 16.75
CA GLU A 60 1.18 1.46 16.98
C GLU A 60 0.02 2.29 16.39
N GLY A 61 -0.97 1.62 15.81
CA GLY A 61 -2.09 2.29 15.12
C GLY A 61 -1.78 2.82 13.72
N MET A 62 -0.49 2.92 13.35
CA MET A 62 -0.07 3.36 12.01
C MET A 62 0.23 2.18 11.08
N PHE A 63 0.27 2.45 9.79
CA PHE A 63 0.56 1.50 8.72
C PHE A 63 1.85 1.90 8.00
N THR A 64 2.47 0.92 7.35
CA THR A 64 3.58 1.16 6.41
C THR A 64 3.08 0.83 5.01
N ASP A 65 3.31 1.74 4.08
CA ASP A 65 2.94 1.61 2.69
C ASP A 65 4.19 1.55 1.80
N HIS A 66 4.11 0.81 0.68
CA HIS A 66 5.15 0.71 -0.35
C HIS A 66 4.76 1.62 -1.51
N LYS A 67 5.47 2.72 -1.71
CA LYS A 67 5.15 3.75 -2.71
C LYS A 67 5.03 3.18 -4.13
N ASN A 68 5.87 2.21 -4.49
CA ASN A 68 5.90 1.56 -5.80
C ASN A 68 5.03 0.28 -5.90
N PHE A 69 4.20 -0.01 -4.89
CA PHE A 69 3.38 -1.22 -4.75
C PHE A 69 4.15 -2.55 -4.66
N ASN A 70 5.49 -2.56 -4.75
CA ASN A 70 6.30 -3.76 -4.59
C ASN A 70 6.57 -4.05 -3.11
N ARG A 71 5.88 -5.03 -2.55
CA ARG A 71 5.94 -5.44 -1.13
C ARG A 71 7.27 -6.05 -0.71
N LEU A 72 8.14 -6.34 -1.67
CA LEU A 72 9.49 -6.87 -1.44
C LEU A 72 10.57 -5.79 -1.55
N ASP A 73 10.24 -4.60 -2.02
CA ASP A 73 11.15 -3.45 -2.02
C ASP A 73 11.03 -2.69 -0.69
N ASN A 74 11.85 -3.13 0.27
CA ASN A 74 11.85 -2.60 1.64
C ASN A 74 12.93 -1.53 1.88
N ARG A 75 13.38 -0.83 0.83
CA ARG A 75 14.26 0.34 0.97
C ARG A 75 13.49 1.49 1.63
N LYS A 76 14.16 2.26 2.50
CA LYS A 76 13.55 3.37 3.24
C LYS A 76 12.89 4.39 2.31
N GLU A 77 13.53 4.69 1.18
CA GLU A 77 12.99 5.62 0.17
C GLU A 77 11.63 5.21 -0.39
N ASN A 78 11.38 3.88 -0.47
CA ASN A 78 10.12 3.29 -0.95
C ASN A 78 9.08 3.11 0.14
N LEU A 79 9.46 3.19 1.40
CA LEU A 79 8.57 3.01 2.54
C LEU A 79 8.08 4.36 3.06
N ARG A 80 6.82 4.41 3.48
CA ARG A 80 6.27 5.56 4.20
C ARG A 80 5.31 5.11 5.29
N ILE A 81 5.31 5.84 6.41
CA ILE A 81 4.35 5.65 7.49
C ILE A 81 3.08 6.41 7.11
N CYS A 82 1.93 5.78 7.28
CA CYS A 82 0.65 6.34 6.89
C CYS A 82 -0.48 5.92 7.82
N THR A 83 -1.60 6.64 7.78
CA THR A 83 -2.85 6.24 8.42
C THR A 83 -3.49 5.06 7.67
N LYS A 84 -4.43 4.39 8.31
CA LYS A 84 -5.24 3.34 7.65
C LYS A 84 -5.91 3.85 6.38
N ARG A 85 -6.44 5.08 6.43
CA ARG A 85 -7.11 5.71 5.30
C ARG A 85 -6.16 5.99 4.14
N GLN A 86 -5.01 6.61 4.42
CA GLN A 86 -3.98 6.87 3.41
C GLN A 86 -3.52 5.57 2.73
N ASN A 87 -3.25 4.53 3.50
CA ASN A 87 -2.93 3.22 2.96
C ASN A 87 -4.04 2.62 2.09
N GLN A 88 -5.32 2.86 2.45
CA GLN A 88 -6.45 2.41 1.63
C GLN A 88 -6.60 3.20 0.33
N ILE A 89 -6.29 4.49 0.33
CA ILE A 89 -6.30 5.34 -0.86
C ILE A 89 -5.26 4.84 -1.86
N HIS A 90 -4.05 4.53 -1.41
CA HIS A 90 -2.94 4.03 -2.21
C HIS A 90 -3.05 2.52 -2.52
N GLN A 91 -4.25 2.03 -2.82
CA GLN A 91 -4.49 0.63 -3.20
C GLN A 91 -5.36 0.56 -4.44
N PHE A 92 -4.87 -0.17 -5.46
CA PHE A 92 -5.73 -0.53 -6.58
C PHE A 92 -6.88 -1.43 -6.12
N ASN A 93 -8.08 -1.12 -6.59
CA ASN A 93 -9.24 -1.96 -6.36
C ASN A 93 -9.45 -2.91 -7.55
N SER A 94 -8.86 -4.08 -7.49
CA SER A 94 -8.98 -5.10 -8.55
C SER A 94 -10.43 -5.58 -8.80
N ARG A 95 -11.34 -5.32 -7.87
CA ARG A 95 -12.78 -5.65 -8.03
C ARG A 95 -13.55 -4.57 -8.79
N ASN A 96 -12.96 -3.42 -9.01
CA ASN A 96 -13.59 -2.32 -9.73
C ASN A 96 -13.17 -2.37 -11.21
N LYS A 97 -14.13 -2.23 -12.13
CA LYS A 97 -13.88 -2.22 -13.60
C LYS A 97 -12.88 -1.15 -14.07
N THR A 98 -12.64 -0.14 -13.26
CA THR A 98 -11.66 0.92 -13.54
C THR A 98 -10.33 0.73 -12.80
N GLY A 99 -10.28 -0.13 -11.77
CA GLY A 99 -9.14 -0.25 -10.85
C GLY A 99 -9.11 0.83 -9.75
N TYR A 100 -9.89 1.89 -9.86
CA TYR A 100 -9.89 3.03 -8.93
C TYR A 100 -11.08 2.98 -7.96
N ARG A 101 -10.85 3.20 -6.66
CA ARG A 101 -11.90 3.16 -5.63
C ARG A 101 -12.93 4.28 -5.76
N GLY A 102 -12.52 5.40 -6.29
CA GLY A 102 -13.36 6.60 -6.44
C GLY A 102 -14.15 6.67 -7.74
N ILE A 103 -14.13 5.61 -8.57
CA ILE A 103 -14.87 5.58 -9.82
C ILE A 103 -15.85 4.42 -9.81
N SER A 104 -17.12 4.69 -10.09
CA SER A 104 -18.17 3.67 -10.19
C SER A 104 -19.11 3.97 -11.34
N TRP A 105 -19.70 2.93 -11.92
CA TRP A 105 -20.73 3.05 -12.93
C TRP A 105 -22.11 3.21 -12.27
N ASN A 106 -22.88 4.20 -12.71
CA ASN A 106 -24.26 4.40 -12.30
C ASN A 106 -25.18 3.92 -13.43
N GLU A 107 -25.86 2.80 -13.19
CA GLU A 107 -26.75 2.18 -14.18
C GLU A 107 -27.97 3.07 -14.53
N ARG A 108 -28.52 3.78 -13.57
CA ARG A 108 -29.68 4.63 -13.77
C ARG A 108 -29.38 5.81 -14.70
N ASP A 109 -28.25 6.48 -14.45
CA ASP A 109 -27.88 7.70 -15.18
C ASP A 109 -27.00 7.37 -16.41
N LYS A 110 -26.68 6.07 -16.62
CA LYS A 110 -25.76 5.59 -17.68
C LYS A 110 -24.47 6.42 -17.74
N ALA A 111 -23.86 6.62 -16.58
CA ALA A 111 -22.69 7.49 -16.43
C ALA A 111 -21.70 6.94 -15.39
N TRP A 112 -20.45 7.31 -15.54
CA TRP A 112 -19.40 7.10 -14.57
C TRP A 112 -19.45 8.19 -13.51
N VAL A 113 -19.48 7.79 -12.25
CA VAL A 113 -19.40 8.67 -11.09
C VAL A 113 -17.98 8.67 -10.57
N VAL A 114 -17.35 9.83 -10.59
CA VAL A 114 -16.05 10.09 -9.97
C VAL A 114 -16.29 10.77 -8.63
N GLN A 115 -15.75 10.21 -7.57
CA GLN A 115 -15.93 10.70 -6.21
C GLN A 115 -14.61 10.70 -5.44
N ILE A 116 -14.30 11.83 -4.82
CA ILE A 116 -13.19 11.97 -3.86
C ILE A 116 -13.80 12.15 -2.46
N SER A 117 -13.26 11.41 -1.49
CA SER A 117 -13.70 11.48 -0.09
C SER A 117 -12.47 11.68 0.81
N THR A 118 -12.57 12.59 1.75
CA THR A 118 -11.60 12.79 2.83
C THR A 118 -12.18 12.29 4.16
N GLU A 119 -11.50 12.52 5.25
CA GLU A 119 -12.04 12.24 6.59
C GLU A 119 -13.28 13.07 6.91
N LEU A 120 -13.43 14.22 6.25
CA LEU A 120 -14.60 15.10 6.35
C LEU A 120 -15.79 14.65 5.48
N GLY A 121 -15.68 13.52 4.78
CA GLY A 121 -16.72 13.00 3.90
C GLY A 121 -16.40 13.19 2.41
N ILE A 122 -17.46 13.24 1.57
CA ILE A 122 -17.33 13.46 0.13
C ILE A 122 -17.05 14.94 -0.13
N VAL A 123 -15.87 15.23 -0.69
CA VAL A 123 -15.45 16.61 -0.99
C VAL A 123 -15.65 17.00 -2.47
N LYS A 124 -15.70 16.00 -3.36
CA LYS A 124 -15.93 16.23 -4.79
C LYS A 124 -16.66 15.06 -5.41
N ARG A 125 -17.63 15.37 -6.28
CA ARG A 125 -18.36 14.38 -7.09
C ARG A 125 -18.59 14.94 -8.49
N LYS A 126 -18.30 14.14 -9.52
CA LYS A 126 -18.56 14.45 -10.93
C LYS A 126 -19.20 13.24 -11.62
N GLN A 127 -19.96 13.48 -12.68
CA GLN A 127 -20.51 12.43 -13.54
C GLN A 127 -20.11 12.69 -14.99
N VAL A 128 -19.67 11.65 -15.68
CA VAL A 128 -19.30 11.70 -17.09
C VAL A 128 -19.71 10.41 -17.79
N LYS A 129 -19.98 10.46 -19.09
CA LYS A 129 -20.38 9.27 -19.86
C LYS A 129 -19.18 8.44 -20.32
N ASP A 130 -18.05 9.07 -20.50
CA ASP A 130 -16.81 8.44 -20.97
C ASP A 130 -15.98 7.91 -19.79
N LYS A 131 -15.48 6.69 -19.93
CA LYS A 131 -14.71 6.01 -18.87
C LYS A 131 -13.31 6.58 -18.73
N GLU A 132 -12.66 6.84 -19.83
CA GLU A 132 -11.29 7.37 -19.88
C GLU A 132 -11.25 8.78 -19.29
N LEU A 133 -12.25 9.59 -19.61
CA LEU A 133 -12.44 10.93 -19.02
C LEU A 133 -12.68 10.82 -17.49
N ALA A 134 -13.46 9.84 -17.04
CA ALA A 134 -13.65 9.60 -15.62
C ALA A 134 -12.34 9.26 -14.90
N ILE A 135 -11.48 8.45 -15.53
CA ILE A 135 -10.16 8.08 -15.00
C ILE A 135 -9.25 9.32 -14.93
N GLN A 136 -9.23 10.13 -15.99
CA GLN A 136 -8.44 11.36 -16.02
C GLN A 136 -8.87 12.32 -14.91
N ILE A 137 -10.15 12.60 -14.78
CA ILE A 137 -10.70 13.46 -13.73
C ILE A 137 -10.34 12.91 -12.33
N TYR A 138 -10.43 11.60 -12.14
CA TYR A 138 -10.05 11.00 -10.86
C TYR A 138 -8.57 11.21 -10.54
N LYS A 139 -7.68 11.01 -11.51
CA LYS A 139 -6.23 11.22 -11.32
C LYS A 139 -5.91 12.67 -10.95
N GLU A 140 -6.51 13.64 -11.61
CA GLU A 140 -6.35 15.07 -11.32
C GLU A 140 -6.83 15.39 -9.88
N LEU A 141 -8.06 15.01 -9.56
CA LEU A 141 -8.64 15.24 -8.24
C LEU A 141 -7.90 14.46 -7.14
N SER A 142 -7.49 13.21 -7.39
CA SER A 142 -6.75 12.43 -6.40
C SER A 142 -5.40 13.06 -6.08
N LYS A 143 -4.71 13.62 -7.08
CA LYS A 143 -3.47 14.35 -6.87
C LYS A 143 -3.68 15.61 -6.02
N GLU A 144 -4.76 16.33 -6.27
CA GLU A 144 -5.13 17.53 -5.50
C GLU A 144 -5.45 17.21 -4.03
N TYR A 145 -6.26 16.16 -3.77
CA TYR A 145 -6.80 15.87 -2.43
C TYR A 145 -6.02 14.83 -1.64
N TYR A 146 -5.28 13.93 -2.28
CA TYR A 146 -4.53 12.85 -1.64
C TYR A 146 -3.02 13.03 -1.73
N GLY A 147 -2.54 13.99 -2.55
CA GLY A 147 -1.11 14.30 -2.68
C GLY A 147 -0.29 13.07 -3.06
N GLU A 148 0.72 12.75 -2.25
CA GLU A 148 1.62 11.61 -2.47
C GLU A 148 0.95 10.23 -2.40
N PHE A 149 -0.27 10.12 -1.90
CA PHE A 149 -1.05 8.87 -1.84
C PHE A 149 -1.97 8.68 -3.05
N ALA A 150 -1.97 9.61 -4.01
CA ALA A 150 -2.73 9.46 -5.25
C ALA A 150 -2.22 8.25 -6.06
N VAL A 151 -3.15 7.58 -6.79
CA VAL A 151 -2.90 6.39 -7.60
C VAL A 151 -3.07 6.73 -9.08
#